data_b849e18a77274f0f8e8c8be3c88df54f
#
_entry.id   b849e18a77274f0f8e8c8be3c88df54f
#
_cell.length_a   1.000
_cell.length_b   1.000
_cell.length_c   1.000
_cell.angle_alpha   90.00
_cell.angle_beta   90.00
_cell.angle_gamma   90.00
#
_symmetry.space_group_name_H-M   'P 1'
#
loop_
_entity.id
_entity.type
_entity.pdbx_description
1 polymer ?
#
loop_
_entity_poly.entity_id
_entity_poly.type
_entity_poly.pdbx_seq_one_letter_code
_entity_poly.pdbx_strand_id
1 'polypeptide(L)'
;MRHFVVLAAIACWPTIAGAQPIDLSGGGPVEITSLGGLEIRDQEQVAIASGDARATRGNVTVLADRLVARYRKKADPAGATPAAGAGVTSAPASKGSEDPTNPENGGKEVYRLEAHGHVRILTETDEAVGDDAIYDIDQAVLIMTGKALKLTTPQQIMTARDTLEYWSALHMAVGRGNAVVVTTDQRRLAADILVAYTTTDDDPKPASAGKPGDPALDSGKLKRIDAFGNVEVRSPVDIVRGDRGSYIPATEIARVVDHVRVTHLGSQVNGAAADINMKTGIARIAASAGGRVQGLIVPNDTKDVQGKTGKPIKP
;
A
#
# COMPACT_ATOMS: atom_id res chain seq x y z
N MET A 1 -60.79 -11.05 16.78
CA MET A 1 -59.51 -11.71 16.98
C MET A 1 -58.62 -11.37 15.78
N ARG A 2 -57.75 -10.41 15.89
CA ARG A 2 -56.87 -9.93 14.81
C ARG A 2 -55.45 -10.40 15.17
N HIS A 3 -54.92 -11.35 14.38
CA HIS A 3 -53.54 -11.82 14.53
C HIS A 3 -52.57 -10.80 13.91
N PHE A 4 -51.75 -10.18 14.73
CA PHE A 4 -50.59 -9.39 14.33
C PHE A 4 -49.45 -10.36 14.01
N VAL A 5 -49.04 -10.43 12.75
CA VAL A 5 -47.81 -11.09 12.31
C VAL A 5 -46.69 -10.03 12.38
N VAL A 6 -45.77 -10.20 13.31
CA VAL A 6 -44.55 -9.40 13.42
C VAL A 6 -43.51 -10.00 12.45
N LEU A 7 -43.26 -9.31 11.35
CA LEU A 7 -42.19 -9.64 10.42
C LEU A 7 -40.87 -9.07 10.95
N ALA A 8 -40.02 -9.94 11.47
CA ALA A 8 -38.66 -9.57 11.88
C ALA A 8 -37.79 -9.42 10.64
N ALA A 9 -37.50 -8.18 10.22
CA ALA A 9 -36.53 -7.88 9.19
C ALA A 9 -35.10 -8.05 9.78
N ILE A 10 -34.42 -9.13 9.40
CA ILE A 10 -32.99 -9.32 9.66
C ILE A 10 -32.25 -8.37 8.74
N ALA A 11 -31.76 -7.26 9.29
CA ALA A 11 -30.86 -6.35 8.60
C ALA A 11 -29.49 -7.02 8.50
N CYS A 12 -29.17 -7.59 7.34
CA CYS A 12 -27.84 -8.05 6.98
C CYS A 12 -26.99 -6.79 6.66
N TRP A 13 -26.19 -6.34 7.62
CA TRP A 13 -25.21 -5.29 7.38
C TRP A 13 -24.02 -5.90 6.63
N PRO A 14 -23.61 -5.36 5.48
CA PRO A 14 -22.36 -5.77 4.87
C PRO A 14 -21.21 -5.31 5.78
N THR A 15 -20.44 -6.27 6.29
CA THR A 15 -19.15 -6.00 6.94
C THR A 15 -18.22 -5.46 5.85
N ILE A 16 -17.82 -4.21 5.97
CA ILE A 16 -16.81 -3.57 5.12
C ILE A 16 -15.47 -4.22 5.51
N ALA A 17 -14.98 -5.13 4.66
CA ALA A 17 -13.64 -5.67 4.77
C ALA A 17 -12.65 -4.54 4.42
N GLY A 18 -12.01 -3.97 5.42
CA GLY A 18 -10.88 -3.04 5.24
C GLY A 18 -9.71 -3.79 4.60
N ALA A 19 -9.02 -3.17 3.65
CA ALA A 19 -7.77 -3.69 3.12
C ALA A 19 -6.78 -3.87 4.28
N GLN A 20 -6.25 -5.08 4.44
CA GLN A 20 -5.30 -5.38 5.51
C GLN A 20 -3.88 -5.14 5.01
N PRO A 21 -3.01 -4.51 5.81
CA PRO A 21 -1.61 -4.37 5.45
C PRO A 21 -0.97 -5.75 5.25
N ILE A 22 -0.03 -5.84 4.31
CA ILE A 22 0.77 -7.06 4.10
C ILE A 22 1.71 -7.21 5.31
N ASP A 23 1.21 -7.77 6.39
CA ASP A 23 2.00 -8.02 7.60
C ASP A 23 2.42 -9.49 7.65
N LEU A 24 3.70 -9.73 7.41
CA LEU A 24 4.34 -11.03 7.52
C LEU A 24 5.02 -11.23 8.89
N SER A 25 4.95 -10.26 9.81
CA SER A 25 5.57 -10.32 11.13
C SER A 25 4.74 -11.04 12.19
N GLY A 26 3.43 -11.22 11.95
CA GLY A 26 2.52 -11.91 12.87
C GLY A 26 3.01 -13.32 13.24
N GLY A 27 3.11 -13.65 14.53
CA GLY A 27 3.47 -14.99 14.99
C GLY A 27 2.42 -16.03 14.60
N GLY A 28 2.84 -17.14 13.97
CA GLY A 28 1.96 -18.24 13.60
C GLY A 28 2.66 -19.19 12.61
N PRO A 29 2.17 -20.41 12.41
CA PRO A 29 2.75 -21.36 11.49
C PRO A 29 2.63 -20.84 10.04
N VAL A 30 3.66 -21.10 9.23
CA VAL A 30 3.66 -20.86 7.78
C VAL A 30 3.45 -22.21 7.11
N GLU A 31 2.39 -22.31 6.32
CA GLU A 31 2.18 -23.47 5.46
C GLU A 31 2.94 -23.28 4.15
N ILE A 32 3.80 -24.24 3.77
CA ILE A 32 4.60 -24.18 2.56
C ILE A 32 4.27 -25.40 1.70
N THR A 33 3.94 -25.17 0.42
CA THR A 33 3.74 -26.20 -0.59
C THR A 33 4.59 -25.90 -1.81
N SER A 34 5.08 -26.92 -2.51
CA SER A 34 5.85 -26.77 -3.75
C SER A 34 5.80 -28.06 -4.58
N LEU A 35 5.90 -27.94 -5.89
CA LEU A 35 5.93 -29.09 -6.81
C LEU A 35 7.32 -29.70 -6.89
N GLY A 36 8.39 -28.90 -6.81
CA GLY A 36 9.78 -29.36 -6.87
C GLY A 36 10.37 -29.85 -5.57
N GLY A 37 9.56 -29.80 -4.48
CA GLY A 37 9.95 -30.27 -3.17
C GLY A 37 10.55 -29.21 -2.25
N LEU A 38 10.78 -29.64 -0.99
CA LEU A 38 11.37 -28.81 0.08
C LEU A 38 12.76 -29.38 0.40
N GLU A 39 13.78 -28.53 0.30
CA GLU A 39 15.17 -28.85 0.63
C GLU A 39 15.60 -28.07 1.87
N ILE A 40 16.14 -28.75 2.86
CA ILE A 40 16.66 -28.15 4.09
C ILE A 40 18.17 -28.32 4.12
N ARG A 41 18.91 -27.22 4.19
CA ARG A 41 20.38 -27.20 4.27
C ARG A 41 20.80 -26.62 5.61
N ASP A 42 20.98 -27.48 6.59
CA ASP A 42 21.30 -27.06 7.97
C ASP A 42 22.63 -26.34 8.08
N GLN A 43 23.64 -26.73 7.30
CA GLN A 43 24.95 -26.06 7.30
C GLN A 43 24.89 -24.62 6.78
N GLU A 44 24.02 -24.37 5.79
CA GLU A 44 23.78 -23.04 5.19
C GLU A 44 22.70 -22.27 5.94
N GLN A 45 21.99 -22.95 6.85
CA GLN A 45 20.85 -22.41 7.61
C GLN A 45 19.73 -21.86 6.70
N VAL A 46 19.37 -22.63 5.68
CA VAL A 46 18.33 -22.29 4.72
C VAL A 46 17.36 -23.44 4.50
N ALA A 47 16.08 -23.08 4.28
CA ALA A 47 15.06 -23.97 3.76
C ALA A 47 14.58 -23.42 2.40
N ILE A 48 14.50 -24.28 1.40
CA ILE A 48 14.22 -23.91 0.00
C ILE A 48 13.03 -24.72 -0.48
N ALA A 49 11.98 -24.05 -0.94
CA ALA A 49 10.88 -24.64 -1.67
C ALA A 49 10.98 -24.23 -3.15
N SER A 50 10.91 -25.17 -4.06
CA SER A 50 11.11 -24.93 -5.50
C SER A 50 9.98 -25.51 -6.33
N GLY A 51 9.70 -24.88 -7.49
CA GLY A 51 8.64 -25.25 -8.43
C GLY A 51 7.25 -24.87 -7.93
N ASP A 52 6.71 -23.78 -8.46
CA ASP A 52 5.40 -23.23 -8.08
C ASP A 52 5.22 -23.21 -6.55
N ALA A 53 6.23 -22.64 -5.89
CA ALA A 53 6.25 -22.60 -4.44
C ALA A 53 5.22 -21.61 -3.90
N ARG A 54 4.50 -22.06 -2.88
CA ARG A 54 3.47 -21.29 -2.20
C ARG A 54 3.72 -21.30 -0.70
N ALA A 55 3.72 -20.12 -0.10
CA ALA A 55 3.72 -19.96 1.36
C ALA A 55 2.45 -19.21 1.78
N THR A 56 1.76 -19.72 2.80
CA THR A 56 0.54 -19.08 3.33
C THR A 56 0.71 -18.87 4.83
N ARG A 57 0.40 -17.66 5.27
CA ARG A 57 0.38 -17.28 6.68
C ARG A 57 -0.79 -16.34 6.95
N GLY A 58 -1.75 -16.80 7.74
CA GLY A 58 -2.99 -16.03 7.97
C GLY A 58 -3.71 -15.74 6.66
N ASN A 59 -3.92 -14.47 6.36
CA ASN A 59 -4.55 -13.99 5.13
C ASN A 59 -3.57 -13.62 4.00
N VAL A 60 -2.26 -13.83 4.20
CA VAL A 60 -1.24 -13.53 3.20
C VAL A 60 -0.77 -14.81 2.53
N THR A 61 -0.78 -14.83 1.20
CA THR A 61 -0.23 -15.90 0.37
C THR A 61 0.88 -15.34 -0.53
N VAL A 62 2.04 -15.97 -0.51
CA VAL A 62 3.16 -15.67 -1.41
C VAL A 62 3.32 -16.82 -2.40
N LEU A 63 3.34 -16.50 -3.69
CA LEU A 63 3.59 -17.41 -4.80
C LEU A 63 4.89 -17.00 -5.47
N ALA A 64 5.73 -17.98 -5.84
CA ALA A 64 6.97 -17.74 -6.56
C ALA A 64 7.47 -19.04 -7.20
N ASP A 65 8.40 -18.94 -8.14
CA ASP A 65 9.07 -20.15 -8.67
C ASP A 65 9.92 -20.83 -7.57
N ARG A 66 10.46 -20.02 -6.64
CA ARG A 66 11.29 -20.48 -5.54
C ARG A 66 11.10 -19.60 -4.31
N LEU A 67 10.94 -20.22 -3.15
CA LEU A 67 10.93 -19.57 -1.84
C LEU A 67 12.15 -20.03 -1.03
N VAL A 68 12.79 -19.10 -0.33
CA VAL A 68 13.94 -19.37 0.54
C VAL A 68 13.68 -18.73 1.91
N ALA A 69 13.71 -19.53 2.95
CA ALA A 69 13.70 -19.08 4.34
C ALA A 69 15.11 -19.21 4.93
N ARG A 70 15.67 -18.09 5.41
CA ARG A 70 16.95 -18.08 6.12
C ARG A 70 16.68 -18.05 7.61
N TYR A 71 17.29 -18.97 8.33
CA TYR A 71 17.17 -19.05 9.78
C TYR A 71 18.53 -18.96 10.46
N ARG A 72 18.50 -18.59 11.73
CA ARG A 72 19.68 -18.52 12.60
C ARG A 72 19.35 -19.13 13.95
N LYS A 73 20.37 -19.43 14.74
CA LYS A 73 20.19 -19.84 16.13
C LYS A 73 19.60 -18.66 16.92
N LYS A 74 18.50 -18.93 17.63
CA LYS A 74 17.90 -17.92 18.51
C LYS A 74 18.91 -17.51 19.57
N ALA A 75 19.12 -16.21 19.76
CA ALA A 75 19.97 -15.69 20.82
C ALA A 75 19.31 -16.04 22.17
N ASP A 76 20.02 -16.72 23.04
CA ASP A 76 19.58 -16.93 24.42
C ASP A 76 19.39 -15.53 25.05
N PRO A 77 18.26 -15.26 25.75
CA PRO A 77 18.10 -13.99 26.45
C PRO A 77 19.22 -13.89 27.49
N ALA A 78 20.21 -13.03 27.24
CA ALA A 78 21.30 -12.77 28.14
C ALA A 78 20.72 -12.23 29.46
N GLY A 79 20.67 -13.08 30.50
CA GLY A 79 20.31 -12.63 31.84
C GLY A 79 19.47 -13.54 32.73
N ALA A 80 19.24 -14.81 32.40
CA ALA A 80 18.76 -15.75 33.41
C ALA A 80 19.94 -16.31 34.19
N THR A 81 20.34 -15.62 35.27
CA THR A 81 21.21 -16.21 36.32
C THR A 81 20.52 -17.49 36.81
N PRO A 82 21.19 -18.65 36.79
CA PRO A 82 20.59 -19.86 37.34
C PRO A 82 20.44 -19.67 38.85
N ALA A 83 19.22 -19.52 39.31
CA ALA A 83 18.92 -19.68 40.73
C ALA A 83 19.21 -21.17 41.11
N ALA A 84 20.29 -21.37 41.83
CA ALA A 84 20.63 -22.67 42.42
C ALA A 84 19.52 -23.13 43.36
N GLY A 85 18.95 -24.29 43.08
CA GLY A 85 18.13 -24.98 44.08
C GLY A 85 17.09 -25.94 43.51
N ALA A 86 17.47 -27.22 43.54
CA ALA A 86 16.64 -28.40 43.81
C ALA A 86 15.79 -29.05 42.69
N GLY A 87 16.14 -30.31 42.40
CA GLY A 87 15.17 -31.39 42.22
C GLY A 87 15.06 -31.96 40.81
N VAL A 88 15.93 -32.93 40.54
CA VAL A 88 15.82 -33.93 39.46
C VAL A 88 14.45 -34.61 39.38
N THR A 89 13.85 -34.65 38.19
CA THR A 89 13.19 -35.87 37.67
C THR A 89 13.20 -35.79 36.13
N SER A 90 14.03 -36.65 35.56
CA SER A 90 14.13 -36.89 34.12
C SER A 90 12.91 -37.66 33.64
N ALA A 91 12.10 -37.09 32.76
CA ALA A 91 11.18 -37.78 31.89
C ALA A 91 11.77 -37.87 30.46
N PRO A 92 11.57 -38.96 29.70
CA PRO A 92 12.22 -39.20 28.43
C PRO A 92 11.71 -38.25 27.35
N ALA A 93 12.64 -37.60 26.67
CA ALA A 93 12.37 -36.73 25.51
C ALA A 93 11.71 -37.53 24.39
N SER A 94 10.48 -37.20 24.05
CA SER A 94 9.84 -37.62 22.81
C SER A 94 10.57 -36.86 21.68
N LYS A 95 11.14 -37.63 20.74
CA LYS A 95 11.65 -37.08 19.46
C LYS A 95 10.47 -36.56 18.64
N GLY A 96 10.11 -35.30 18.85
CA GLY A 96 9.22 -34.56 17.96
C GLY A 96 9.98 -34.23 16.68
N SER A 97 9.37 -34.42 15.55
CA SER A 97 9.87 -34.00 14.24
C SER A 97 10.14 -32.48 14.28
N GLU A 98 11.42 -32.11 14.08
CA GLU A 98 11.82 -30.71 13.97
C GLU A 98 11.23 -30.12 12.70
N ASP A 99 10.17 -29.34 12.82
CA ASP A 99 9.65 -28.52 11.72
C ASP A 99 10.44 -27.21 11.71
N PRO A 100 11.33 -26.98 10.72
CA PRO A 100 12.17 -25.79 10.64
C PRO A 100 11.38 -24.50 10.37
N THR A 101 10.09 -24.60 10.07
CA THR A 101 9.20 -23.46 9.85
C THR A 101 8.44 -23.04 11.10
N ASN A 102 8.54 -23.84 12.19
CA ASN A 102 7.92 -23.51 13.46
C ASN A 102 8.93 -22.81 14.41
N PRO A 103 8.80 -21.50 14.68
CA PRO A 103 9.75 -20.75 15.52
C PRO A 103 9.78 -21.21 16.99
N GLU A 104 8.84 -22.02 17.43
CA GLU A 104 8.80 -22.55 18.83
C GLU A 104 9.62 -23.83 19.01
N ASN A 105 10.12 -24.41 17.92
CA ASN A 105 10.77 -25.72 17.95
C ASN A 105 12.27 -25.60 17.72
N GLY A 106 13.08 -25.72 18.77
CA GLY A 106 14.50 -26.06 18.66
C GLY A 106 15.51 -24.90 18.62
N GLY A 107 15.17 -23.69 19.08
CA GLY A 107 16.17 -22.62 19.21
C GLY A 107 16.64 -22.04 17.89
N LYS A 108 15.93 -22.23 16.79
CA LYS A 108 16.14 -21.59 15.48
C LYS A 108 15.06 -20.55 15.25
N GLU A 109 15.41 -19.41 14.62
CA GLU A 109 14.47 -18.38 14.21
C GLU A 109 14.70 -18.00 12.77
N VAL A 110 13.61 -17.79 12.00
CA VAL A 110 13.68 -17.25 10.64
C VAL A 110 13.85 -15.74 10.75
N TYR A 111 14.88 -15.19 10.10
CA TYR A 111 15.15 -13.76 10.09
C TYR A 111 14.92 -13.11 8.72
N ARG A 112 14.89 -13.92 7.63
CA ARG A 112 14.70 -13.42 6.28
C ARG A 112 13.98 -14.42 5.39
N LEU A 113 13.03 -13.92 4.62
CA LEU A 113 12.32 -14.68 3.58
C LEU A 113 12.62 -14.06 2.22
N GLU A 114 12.87 -14.92 1.22
CA GLU A 114 13.15 -14.51 -0.15
C GLU A 114 12.21 -15.27 -1.08
N ALA A 115 11.67 -14.58 -2.08
CA ALA A 115 10.83 -15.15 -3.14
C ALA A 115 11.45 -14.76 -4.48
N HIS A 116 11.66 -15.71 -5.37
CA HIS A 116 12.32 -15.52 -6.65
C HIS A 116 11.50 -16.09 -7.78
N GLY A 117 11.36 -15.30 -8.86
CA GLY A 117 10.66 -15.65 -10.09
C GLY A 117 9.14 -15.56 -9.96
N HIS A 118 8.52 -14.75 -10.81
CA HIS A 118 7.06 -14.59 -10.93
C HIS A 118 6.35 -14.37 -9.60
N VAL A 119 6.96 -13.53 -8.76
CA VAL A 119 6.47 -13.30 -7.39
C VAL A 119 5.10 -12.63 -7.41
N ARG A 120 4.16 -13.23 -6.66
CA ARG A 120 2.85 -12.66 -6.38
C ARG A 120 2.56 -12.77 -4.89
N ILE A 121 2.25 -11.64 -4.28
CA ILE A 121 1.82 -11.59 -2.89
C ILE A 121 0.35 -11.20 -2.89
N LEU A 122 -0.47 -12.04 -2.28
CA LEU A 122 -1.91 -11.94 -2.28
C LEU A 122 -2.41 -11.78 -0.84
N THR A 123 -3.32 -10.86 -0.63
CA THR A 123 -4.16 -10.75 0.57
C THR A 123 -5.62 -11.00 0.16
N GLU A 124 -6.58 -10.76 1.05
CA GLU A 124 -8.00 -10.87 0.71
C GLU A 124 -8.42 -9.87 -0.38
N THR A 125 -7.78 -8.70 -0.43
CA THR A 125 -8.19 -7.57 -1.29
C THR A 125 -7.11 -7.11 -2.25
N ASP A 126 -5.83 -7.36 -1.92
CA ASP A 126 -4.71 -6.75 -2.62
C ASP A 126 -3.82 -7.80 -3.30
N GLU A 127 -3.22 -7.41 -4.41
CA GLU A 127 -2.24 -8.21 -5.14
C GLU A 127 -1.01 -7.36 -5.45
N ALA A 128 0.17 -7.82 -5.02
CA ALA A 128 1.46 -7.28 -5.43
C ALA A 128 2.17 -8.26 -6.35
N VAL A 129 2.76 -7.75 -7.45
CA VAL A 129 3.44 -8.53 -8.49
C VAL A 129 4.84 -7.97 -8.70
N GLY A 130 5.83 -8.86 -8.83
CA GLY A 130 7.23 -8.53 -9.12
C GLY A 130 8.02 -9.77 -9.59
N ASP A 131 9.31 -9.59 -9.82
CA ASP A 131 10.20 -10.71 -10.18
C ASP A 131 10.84 -11.33 -8.93
N ASP A 132 11.19 -10.50 -7.94
CA ASP A 132 11.79 -10.91 -6.68
C ASP A 132 11.15 -10.15 -5.51
N ALA A 133 11.11 -10.79 -4.34
CA ALA A 133 10.72 -10.16 -3.09
C ALA A 133 11.61 -10.66 -1.94
N ILE A 134 11.96 -9.74 -1.05
CA ILE A 134 12.73 -10.00 0.17
C ILE A 134 11.99 -9.41 1.34
N TYR A 135 11.71 -10.23 2.35
CA TYR A 135 11.19 -9.78 3.63
C TYR A 135 12.24 -9.97 4.71
N ASP A 136 12.74 -8.87 5.25
CA ASP A 136 13.63 -8.85 6.42
C ASP A 136 12.77 -8.72 7.67
N ILE A 137 12.76 -9.77 8.49
CA ILE A 137 11.89 -9.84 9.67
C ILE A 137 12.39 -8.91 10.77
N ASP A 138 13.72 -8.77 10.92
CA ASP A 138 14.32 -7.90 11.96
C ASP A 138 14.04 -6.42 11.70
N GLN A 139 14.09 -6.03 10.44
CA GLN A 139 13.80 -4.66 10.03
C GLN A 139 12.32 -4.42 9.76
N ALA A 140 11.52 -5.49 9.72
CA ALA A 140 10.10 -5.48 9.38
C ALA A 140 9.84 -4.78 8.03
N VAL A 141 10.67 -5.10 7.01
CA VAL A 141 10.59 -4.50 5.68
C VAL A 141 10.43 -5.56 4.59
N LEU A 142 9.45 -5.36 3.72
CA LEU A 142 9.28 -6.08 2.47
C LEU A 142 9.79 -5.18 1.33
N ILE A 143 10.67 -5.71 0.48
CA ILE A 143 11.16 -5.05 -0.73
C ILE A 143 10.88 -5.94 -1.91
N MET A 144 10.16 -5.42 -2.90
CA MET A 144 9.93 -6.10 -4.17
C MET A 144 10.69 -5.38 -5.27
N THR A 145 11.28 -6.17 -6.18
CA THR A 145 11.99 -5.72 -7.37
C THR A 145 11.50 -6.47 -8.60
N GLY A 146 11.70 -5.89 -9.79
CA GLY A 146 11.29 -6.53 -11.03
C GLY A 146 10.98 -5.55 -12.15
N LYS A 147 10.70 -6.09 -13.34
CA LYS A 147 10.44 -5.28 -14.55
C LYS A 147 9.02 -4.73 -14.61
N ALA A 148 8.08 -5.35 -13.92
CA ALA A 148 6.66 -5.02 -13.97
C ALA A 148 6.05 -4.94 -12.56
N LEU A 149 6.70 -4.16 -11.69
CA LEU A 149 6.23 -3.97 -10.33
C LEU A 149 4.84 -3.34 -10.31
N LYS A 150 3.90 -4.01 -9.68
CA LYS A 150 2.51 -3.56 -9.60
C LYS A 150 1.89 -3.98 -8.28
N LEU A 151 1.23 -3.03 -7.63
CA LEU A 151 0.33 -3.27 -6.51
C LEU A 151 -1.08 -2.89 -6.96
N THR A 152 -2.00 -3.83 -6.87
CA THR A 152 -3.42 -3.64 -7.18
C THR A 152 -4.22 -3.75 -5.90
N THR A 153 -5.01 -2.74 -5.62
CA THR A 153 -5.99 -2.71 -4.53
C THR A 153 -7.38 -2.45 -5.14
N PRO A 154 -8.48 -2.60 -4.40
CA PRO A 154 -9.82 -2.30 -4.92
C PRO A 154 -9.98 -0.85 -5.43
N GLN A 155 -9.21 0.10 -4.89
CA GLN A 155 -9.38 1.52 -5.19
C GLN A 155 -8.34 2.07 -6.16
N GLN A 156 -7.19 1.41 -6.30
CA GLN A 156 -6.07 1.97 -7.06
C GLN A 156 -5.10 0.90 -7.56
N ILE A 157 -4.35 1.30 -8.57
CA ILE A 157 -3.20 0.54 -9.08
C ILE A 157 -1.96 1.40 -8.90
N MET A 158 -0.94 0.86 -8.23
CA MET A 158 0.37 1.47 -8.13
C MET A 158 1.38 0.68 -8.94
N THR A 159 2.23 1.38 -9.68
CA THR A 159 3.37 0.81 -10.41
C THR A 159 4.64 1.55 -10.06
N ALA A 160 5.77 0.88 -10.10
CA ALA A 160 7.10 1.48 -9.94
C ALA A 160 8.10 0.75 -10.85
N ARG A 161 9.20 1.43 -11.20
CA ARG A 161 10.24 0.83 -12.04
C ARG A 161 11.30 0.09 -11.22
N ASP A 162 11.70 0.65 -10.08
CA ASP A 162 12.88 0.18 -9.34
C ASP A 162 12.49 -0.69 -8.15
N THR A 163 11.69 -0.18 -7.20
CA THR A 163 11.25 -0.92 -6.03
C THR A 163 9.83 -0.57 -5.60
N LEU A 164 9.13 -1.57 -5.01
CA LEU A 164 8.00 -1.38 -4.11
C LEU A 164 8.42 -1.87 -2.74
N GLU A 165 8.33 -1.01 -1.73
CA GLU A 165 8.77 -1.29 -0.36
C GLU A 165 7.59 -1.12 0.61
N TYR A 166 7.53 -1.98 1.62
CA TYR A 166 6.60 -1.84 2.73
C TYR A 166 7.35 -1.98 4.06
N TRP A 167 7.36 -0.91 4.84
CA TRP A 167 8.00 -0.79 6.15
C TRP A 167 6.92 -0.92 7.23
N SER A 168 6.65 -2.15 7.69
CA SER A 168 5.52 -2.42 8.57
C SER A 168 5.66 -1.71 9.93
N ALA A 169 6.85 -1.66 10.52
CA ALA A 169 7.11 -0.95 11.77
C ALA A 169 6.91 0.58 11.67
N LEU A 170 7.01 1.15 10.47
CA LEU A 170 6.82 2.58 10.21
C LEU A 170 5.46 2.90 9.58
N HIS A 171 4.65 1.87 9.30
CA HIS A 171 3.39 1.99 8.58
C HIS A 171 3.53 2.81 7.30
N MET A 172 4.57 2.48 6.50
CA MET A 172 5.00 3.26 5.36
C MET A 172 5.17 2.36 4.13
N ALA A 173 4.57 2.76 3.02
CA ALA A 173 4.80 2.15 1.71
C ALA A 173 5.56 3.12 0.81
N VAL A 174 6.54 2.63 0.04
CA VAL A 174 7.37 3.43 -0.85
C VAL A 174 7.43 2.82 -2.24
N GLY A 175 7.16 3.63 -3.26
CA GLY A 175 7.44 3.27 -4.65
C GLY A 175 8.57 4.14 -5.19
N ARG A 176 9.56 3.51 -5.81
CA ARG A 176 10.72 4.20 -6.40
C ARG A 176 10.85 3.93 -7.88
N GLY A 177 11.31 4.94 -8.60
CA GLY A 177 11.55 4.88 -10.04
C GLY A 177 10.28 5.12 -10.85
N ASN A 178 9.98 6.37 -11.12
CA ASN A 178 8.77 6.78 -11.84
C ASN A 178 7.52 6.09 -11.28
N ALA A 179 7.35 6.19 -9.97
CA ALA A 179 6.20 5.62 -9.29
C ALA A 179 4.91 6.31 -9.75
N VAL A 180 3.89 5.52 -10.05
CA VAL A 180 2.60 6.01 -10.55
C VAL A 180 1.49 5.34 -9.78
N VAL A 181 0.54 6.12 -9.29
CA VAL A 181 -0.72 5.66 -8.75
C VAL A 181 -1.85 6.12 -9.65
N VAL A 182 -2.74 5.20 -10.01
CA VAL A 182 -3.97 5.49 -10.76
C VAL A 182 -5.14 4.97 -9.95
N THR A 183 -6.07 5.86 -9.65
CA THR A 183 -7.29 5.54 -8.90
C THR A 183 -8.44 5.14 -9.85
N THR A 184 -9.47 4.51 -9.32
CA THR A 184 -10.65 4.07 -10.11
C THR A 184 -11.40 5.22 -10.74
N ASP A 185 -11.34 6.43 -10.16
CA ASP A 185 -11.90 7.67 -10.71
C ASP A 185 -10.98 8.37 -11.73
N GLN A 186 -9.97 7.67 -12.25
CA GLN A 186 -9.03 8.11 -13.29
C GLN A 186 -8.11 9.27 -12.87
N ARG A 187 -7.93 9.53 -11.60
CA ARG A 187 -6.88 10.42 -11.13
C ARG A 187 -5.54 9.70 -11.17
N ARG A 188 -4.51 10.41 -11.56
CA ARG A 188 -3.14 9.88 -11.65
C ARG A 188 -2.19 10.77 -10.87
N LEU A 189 -1.43 10.16 -9.98
CA LEU A 189 -0.29 10.77 -9.31
C LEU A 189 0.98 10.07 -9.78
N ALA A 190 1.96 10.83 -10.25
CA ALA A 190 3.27 10.30 -10.64
C ALA A 190 4.38 11.12 -9.99
N ALA A 191 5.48 10.46 -9.62
CA ALA A 191 6.69 11.08 -9.11
C ALA A 191 7.88 10.12 -9.26
N ASP A 192 9.10 10.59 -9.05
CA ASP A 192 10.25 9.69 -9.00
C ASP A 192 10.17 8.77 -7.78
N ILE A 193 9.68 9.30 -6.64
CA ILE A 193 9.45 8.56 -5.41
C ILE A 193 8.08 8.95 -4.83
N LEU A 194 7.27 7.96 -4.49
CA LEU A 194 6.03 8.11 -3.74
C LEU A 194 6.16 7.43 -2.38
N VAL A 195 5.78 8.13 -1.32
CA VAL A 195 5.77 7.61 0.05
C VAL A 195 4.36 7.77 0.61
N ALA A 196 3.74 6.67 0.98
CA ALA A 196 2.42 6.64 1.61
C ALA A 196 2.57 6.24 3.09
N TYR A 197 1.98 7.01 3.98
CA TYR A 197 1.91 6.72 5.41
C TYR A 197 0.49 6.29 5.77
N THR A 198 0.36 5.18 6.47
CA THR A 198 -0.93 4.71 6.97
C THR A 198 -1.08 5.01 8.47
N THR A 199 -2.32 5.08 8.96
CA THR A 199 -2.59 5.26 10.38
C THR A 199 -2.39 3.94 11.13
N THR A 200 -2.03 4.05 12.41
CA THR A 200 -2.09 2.95 13.38
C THR A 200 -3.45 2.96 14.10
N ASP A 201 -3.79 1.87 14.79
CA ASP A 201 -4.99 1.84 15.62
C ASP A 201 -4.93 2.84 16.80
N ASP A 202 -3.72 3.26 17.18
CA ASP A 202 -3.45 4.25 18.24
C ASP A 202 -3.55 5.71 17.76
N ASP A 203 -3.65 5.96 16.45
CA ASP A 203 -3.80 7.33 15.93
C ASP A 203 -5.19 7.89 16.31
N PRO A 204 -5.28 9.18 16.72
CA PRO A 204 -6.56 9.81 17.06
C PRO A 204 -7.53 9.72 15.87
N LYS A 205 -8.68 9.10 16.08
CA LYS A 205 -9.72 9.00 15.05
C LYS A 205 -10.15 10.41 14.61
N PRO A 206 -10.00 10.78 13.32
CA PRO A 206 -10.47 12.09 12.87
C PRO A 206 -11.98 12.23 13.12
N ALA A 207 -12.41 13.37 13.63
CA ALA A 207 -13.80 13.67 13.99
C ALA A 207 -14.77 13.72 12.79
N SER A 208 -14.27 13.57 11.56
CA SER A 208 -15.06 13.47 10.34
C SER A 208 -14.62 12.23 9.56
N ALA A 209 -15.25 11.09 9.88
CA ALA A 209 -15.27 10.00 8.92
C ALA A 209 -15.95 10.52 7.65
N GLY A 210 -15.20 10.59 6.54
CA GLY A 210 -15.71 10.98 5.23
C GLY A 210 -16.94 10.16 4.88
N LYS A 211 -17.85 10.75 4.11
CA LYS A 211 -19.02 10.04 3.58
C LYS A 211 -18.57 8.78 2.86
N PRO A 212 -19.31 7.66 2.97
CA PRO A 212 -19.08 6.49 2.13
C PRO A 212 -19.20 6.91 0.66
N GLY A 213 -18.11 6.85 -0.09
CA GLY A 213 -18.11 7.20 -1.52
C GLY A 213 -16.89 7.98 -2.01
N ASP A 214 -15.89 8.27 -1.17
CA ASP A 214 -14.62 8.85 -1.65
C ASP A 214 -13.62 7.73 -1.93
N PRO A 215 -13.44 7.34 -3.24
CA PRO A 215 -12.75 6.09 -3.59
C PRO A 215 -11.23 6.15 -3.49
N ALA A 216 -10.67 7.28 -3.11
CA ALA A 216 -9.23 7.46 -3.31
C ALA A 216 -8.35 6.74 -2.29
N LEU A 217 -8.81 6.37 -1.07
CA LEU A 217 -7.86 6.13 0.02
C LEU A 217 -8.35 5.22 1.16
N ASP A 218 -9.29 4.31 0.93
CA ASP A 218 -9.82 3.44 1.98
C ASP A 218 -9.08 2.09 2.12
N SER A 219 -7.91 1.95 1.53
CA SER A 219 -7.00 0.86 1.83
C SER A 219 -6.25 1.18 3.12
N GLY A 220 -6.85 0.83 4.29
CA GLY A 220 -6.24 1.02 5.59
C GLY A 220 -5.80 2.46 5.84
N LYS A 221 -6.76 3.34 6.12
CA LYS A 221 -6.57 4.67 6.72
C LYS A 221 -5.28 5.41 6.30
N LEU A 222 -5.18 5.79 5.04
CA LEU A 222 -4.07 6.61 4.58
C LEU A 222 -4.03 7.94 5.35
N LYS A 223 -2.88 8.23 5.94
CA LYS A 223 -2.63 9.43 6.73
C LYS A 223 -2.07 10.56 5.88
N ARG A 224 -1.11 10.24 5.00
CA ARG A 224 -0.40 11.21 4.16
C ARG A 224 0.26 10.52 2.98
N ILE A 225 0.33 11.20 1.85
CA ILE A 225 1.21 10.85 0.74
C ILE A 225 2.21 11.98 0.55
N ASP A 226 3.48 11.63 0.36
CA ASP A 226 4.53 12.53 -0.09
C ASP A 226 5.06 12.08 -1.45
N ALA A 227 5.29 13.03 -2.33
CA ALA A 227 5.80 12.82 -3.68
C ALA A 227 7.07 13.65 -3.89
N PHE A 228 8.11 13.03 -4.45
CA PHE A 228 9.41 13.66 -4.63
C PHE A 228 9.91 13.42 -6.05
N GLY A 229 10.35 14.50 -6.71
CA GLY A 229 10.91 14.50 -8.06
C GLY A 229 9.85 14.36 -9.14
N ASN A 230 9.83 15.26 -10.10
CA ASN A 230 8.96 15.21 -11.28
C ASN A 230 7.49 14.93 -10.97
N VAL A 231 6.97 15.58 -9.92
CA VAL A 231 5.61 15.36 -9.45
C VAL A 231 4.61 15.82 -10.51
N GLU A 232 3.69 14.92 -10.89
CA GLU A 232 2.56 15.22 -11.76
C GLU A 232 1.28 14.66 -11.13
N VAL A 233 0.34 15.54 -10.84
CA VAL A 233 -1.03 15.18 -10.47
C VAL A 233 -1.93 15.47 -11.66
N ARG A 234 -2.68 14.48 -12.10
CA ARG A 234 -3.60 14.62 -13.25
C ARG A 234 -5.00 14.18 -12.87
N SER A 235 -5.97 15.02 -13.17
CA SER A 235 -7.40 14.74 -13.18
C SER A 235 -7.93 14.82 -14.62
N PRO A 236 -9.22 14.53 -14.87
CA PRO A 236 -9.80 14.70 -16.22
C PRO A 236 -9.69 16.11 -16.78
N VAL A 237 -9.61 17.15 -15.94
CA VAL A 237 -9.62 18.56 -16.35
C VAL A 237 -8.38 19.34 -15.93
N ASP A 238 -7.57 18.79 -15.00
CA ASP A 238 -6.42 19.49 -14.42
C ASP A 238 -5.13 18.69 -14.58
N ILE A 239 -4.03 19.41 -14.78
CA ILE A 239 -2.67 18.87 -14.64
C ILE A 239 -1.88 19.81 -13.75
N VAL A 240 -1.36 19.31 -12.65
CA VAL A 240 -0.49 20.03 -11.72
C VAL A 240 0.88 19.38 -11.72
N ARG A 241 1.92 20.18 -11.93
CA ARG A 241 3.31 19.73 -11.89
C ARG A 241 4.11 20.54 -10.90
N GLY A 242 5.16 19.92 -10.35
CA GLY A 242 6.13 20.54 -9.45
C GLY A 242 7.22 19.55 -9.06
N ASP A 243 8.11 19.95 -8.17
CA ASP A 243 9.23 19.09 -7.78
C ASP A 243 8.89 18.23 -6.55
N ARG A 244 8.03 18.71 -5.66
CA ARG A 244 7.58 18.00 -4.47
C ARG A 244 6.08 18.19 -4.26
N GLY A 245 5.43 17.15 -3.72
CA GLY A 245 4.02 17.19 -3.40
C GLY A 245 3.71 16.52 -2.06
N SER A 246 2.64 16.92 -1.42
CA SER A 246 2.07 16.23 -0.27
C SER A 246 0.55 16.28 -0.32
N TYR A 247 -0.10 15.21 0.13
CA TYR A 247 -1.55 15.12 0.24
C TYR A 247 -1.94 14.55 1.60
N ILE A 248 -2.90 15.18 2.25
CA ILE A 248 -3.44 14.75 3.55
C ILE A 248 -4.94 14.50 3.39
N PRO A 249 -5.37 13.22 3.34
CA PRO A 249 -6.77 12.85 3.11
C PRO A 249 -7.74 13.44 4.14
N ALA A 250 -7.36 13.48 5.41
CA ALA A 250 -8.21 13.98 6.49
C ALA A 250 -8.64 15.45 6.30
N THR A 251 -7.82 16.25 5.63
CA THR A 251 -8.12 17.67 5.33
C THR A 251 -8.48 17.89 3.86
N GLU A 252 -8.30 16.87 3.02
CA GLU A 252 -8.45 16.94 1.57
C GLU A 252 -7.59 18.06 0.94
N ILE A 253 -6.44 18.38 1.55
CA ILE A 253 -5.50 19.39 1.06
C ILE A 253 -4.32 18.72 0.40
N ALA A 254 -4.08 19.07 -0.86
CA ALA A 254 -2.86 18.79 -1.60
C ALA A 254 -2.00 20.04 -1.70
N ARG A 255 -0.69 19.89 -1.47
CA ARG A 255 0.30 20.95 -1.65
C ARG A 255 1.35 20.49 -2.64
N VAL A 256 1.64 21.31 -3.64
CA VAL A 256 2.73 21.10 -4.60
C VAL A 256 3.65 22.31 -4.54
N VAL A 257 4.96 22.06 -4.51
CA VAL A 257 5.96 23.13 -4.36
C VAL A 257 7.10 22.94 -5.36
N ASP A 258 7.77 24.06 -5.60
CA ASP A 258 8.89 24.23 -6.49
C ASP A 258 8.53 24.00 -7.98
N HIS A 259 8.78 24.98 -8.80
CA HIS A 259 8.48 25.02 -10.24
C HIS A 259 7.03 24.63 -10.59
N VAL A 260 6.09 25.13 -9.78
CA VAL A 260 4.68 24.75 -9.92
C VAL A 260 4.09 25.28 -11.21
N ARG A 261 3.43 24.36 -11.94
CA ARG A 261 2.61 24.64 -13.11
C ARG A 261 1.25 23.99 -12.98
N VAL A 262 0.20 24.78 -12.97
CA VAL A 262 -1.18 24.31 -12.99
C VAL A 262 -1.78 24.59 -14.36
N THR A 263 -2.34 23.57 -14.98
CA THR A 263 -3.07 23.67 -16.25
C THR A 263 -4.49 23.21 -16.05
N HIS A 264 -5.46 24.07 -16.39
CA HIS A 264 -6.88 23.81 -16.31
C HIS A 264 -7.57 24.22 -17.60
N LEU A 265 -8.16 23.26 -18.33
CA LEU A 265 -8.89 23.49 -19.59
C LEU A 265 -8.14 24.44 -20.56
N GLY A 266 -6.82 24.26 -20.71
CA GLY A 266 -5.99 25.09 -21.58
C GLY A 266 -5.44 26.37 -20.94
N SER A 267 -6.00 26.84 -19.83
CA SER A 267 -5.43 27.92 -19.03
C SER A 267 -4.25 27.40 -18.22
N GLN A 268 -3.19 28.20 -18.08
CA GLN A 268 -1.98 27.82 -17.35
C GLN A 268 -1.59 28.90 -16.35
N VAL A 269 -1.25 28.47 -15.13
CA VAL A 269 -0.72 29.35 -14.07
C VAL A 269 0.58 28.75 -13.54
N ASN A 270 1.62 29.58 -13.43
CA ASN A 270 2.93 29.20 -12.89
C ASN A 270 3.18 29.93 -11.58
N GLY A 271 3.80 29.25 -10.62
CA GLY A 271 4.12 29.78 -9.31
C GLY A 271 5.20 28.96 -8.58
N ALA A 272 5.47 29.32 -7.35
CA ALA A 272 6.41 28.57 -6.49
C ALA A 272 5.73 27.49 -5.66
N ALA A 273 4.47 27.70 -5.31
CA ALA A 273 3.67 26.72 -4.56
C ALA A 273 2.20 26.80 -4.97
N ALA A 274 1.51 25.68 -4.89
CA ALA A 274 0.06 25.56 -5.03
C ALA A 274 -0.51 24.77 -3.85
N ASP A 275 -1.51 25.36 -3.18
CA ASP A 275 -2.32 24.69 -2.17
C ASP A 275 -3.71 24.46 -2.78
N ILE A 276 -4.09 23.19 -2.89
CA ILE A 276 -5.33 22.75 -3.53
C ILE A 276 -6.22 22.11 -2.48
N ASN A 277 -7.39 22.68 -2.28
CA ASN A 277 -8.43 22.07 -1.45
C ASN A 277 -9.34 21.23 -2.34
N MET A 278 -9.19 19.90 -2.26
CA MET A 278 -9.93 18.95 -3.09
C MET A 278 -11.43 18.96 -2.81
N LYS A 279 -11.82 19.34 -1.58
CA LYS A 279 -13.23 19.43 -1.17
C LYS A 279 -13.97 20.62 -1.80
N THR A 280 -13.30 21.77 -1.87
CA THR A 280 -13.91 22.99 -2.38
C THR A 280 -13.55 23.29 -3.82
N GLY A 281 -12.57 22.56 -4.41
CA GLY A 281 -12.03 22.82 -5.75
C GLY A 281 -11.21 24.13 -5.82
N ILE A 282 -10.84 24.74 -4.68
CA ILE A 282 -10.09 26.01 -4.67
C ILE A 282 -8.60 25.72 -4.69
N ALA A 283 -7.92 26.24 -5.70
CA ALA A 283 -6.46 26.24 -5.79
C ALA A 283 -5.91 27.64 -5.53
N ARG A 284 -4.94 27.75 -4.61
CA ARG A 284 -4.20 28.99 -4.32
C ARG A 284 -2.77 28.81 -4.77
N ILE A 285 -2.32 29.69 -5.68
CA ILE A 285 -0.97 29.64 -6.22
C ILE A 285 -0.19 30.81 -5.65
N ALA A 286 0.97 30.53 -5.07
CA ALA A 286 1.86 31.50 -4.47
C ALA A 286 3.11 31.73 -5.32
N ALA A 287 3.62 32.95 -5.35
CA ALA A 287 4.91 33.28 -5.91
C ALA A 287 6.06 32.93 -4.95
N SER A 288 7.28 32.82 -5.45
CA SER A 288 8.48 32.88 -4.63
C SER A 288 8.67 34.27 -4.00
N ALA A 289 9.49 34.38 -2.96
CA ALA A 289 9.83 35.66 -2.36
C ALA A 289 10.35 36.64 -3.40
N GLY A 290 9.72 37.82 -3.52
CA GLY A 290 10.05 38.84 -4.54
C GLY A 290 9.61 38.49 -5.99
N GLY A 291 9.00 37.35 -6.22
CA GLY A 291 8.48 36.91 -7.51
C GLY A 291 7.04 37.31 -7.78
N ARG A 292 6.53 36.88 -8.95
CA ARG A 292 5.12 37.07 -9.33
C ARG A 292 4.57 35.73 -9.84
N VAL A 293 3.29 35.52 -9.59
CA VAL A 293 2.52 34.46 -10.25
C VAL A 293 2.23 34.92 -11.68
N GLN A 294 2.43 34.04 -12.65
CA GLN A 294 2.15 34.29 -14.06
C GLN A 294 1.05 33.35 -14.52
N GLY A 295 0.06 33.86 -15.23
CA GLY A 295 -1.05 33.08 -15.75
C GLY A 295 -1.39 33.46 -17.19
N LEU A 296 -1.70 32.46 -18.00
CA LEU A 296 -2.37 32.55 -19.28
C LEU A 296 -3.78 31.99 -19.11
N ILE A 297 -4.78 32.81 -19.31
CA ILE A 297 -6.18 32.40 -19.21
C ILE A 297 -6.73 32.33 -20.63
N VAL A 298 -7.19 31.15 -21.02
CA VAL A 298 -7.88 30.92 -22.28
C VAL A 298 -9.38 30.99 -21.98
N PRO A 299 -10.11 31.99 -22.53
CA PRO A 299 -11.55 32.03 -22.42
C PRO A 299 -12.17 30.78 -23.04
N ASN A 300 -13.05 30.10 -22.32
CA ASN A 300 -13.85 29.03 -22.93
C ASN A 300 -14.76 29.66 -23.98
N ASP A 301 -14.50 29.39 -25.26
CA ASP A 301 -15.40 29.72 -26.34
C ASP A 301 -16.69 28.88 -26.16
N THR A 302 -17.73 29.51 -25.63
CA THR A 302 -19.09 28.95 -25.53
C THR A 302 -19.73 28.93 -26.92
N LYS A 303 -19.08 28.35 -27.94
CA LYS A 303 -19.61 28.30 -29.31
C LYS A 303 -20.55 27.16 -29.61
N ASP A 304 -20.91 26.32 -28.65
CA ASP A 304 -21.76 25.13 -28.93
C ASP A 304 -23.18 25.18 -28.39
N VAL A 305 -23.74 26.32 -28.00
CA VAL A 305 -25.14 26.45 -27.56
C VAL A 305 -26.03 27.27 -28.49
N GLN A 306 -25.56 27.70 -29.64
CA GLN A 306 -26.38 28.46 -30.61
C GLN A 306 -26.57 27.74 -31.92
N GLY A 307 -27.29 26.65 -31.92
CA GLY A 307 -27.59 25.92 -33.16
C GLY A 307 -28.76 24.97 -33.08
N LYS A 308 -29.90 25.41 -32.52
CA LYS A 308 -31.23 24.79 -32.86
C LYS A 308 -32.40 25.57 -32.29
N THR A 309 -32.62 26.80 -32.73
CA THR A 309 -33.93 27.39 -32.66
C THR A 309 -34.11 28.28 -33.90
N GLY A 310 -34.91 27.83 -34.80
CA GLY A 310 -35.28 28.65 -35.95
C GLY A 310 -35.89 27.86 -37.11
N LYS A 311 -37.01 27.20 -36.92
CA LYS A 311 -37.85 26.81 -38.05
C LYS A 311 -38.83 27.97 -38.29
N PRO A 312 -38.77 28.67 -39.42
CA PRO A 312 -39.75 29.70 -39.75
C PRO A 312 -41.05 29.01 -40.14
N ILE A 313 -42.09 29.39 -39.47
CA ILE A 313 -43.49 29.11 -39.90
C ILE A 313 -43.75 30.05 -41.06
N LYS A 314 -44.10 29.50 -42.22
CA LYS A 314 -44.54 30.22 -43.40
C LYS A 314 -46.08 30.37 -43.37
N PRO A 315 -46.62 31.47 -43.89
CA PRO A 315 -48.03 31.85 -43.79
C PRO A 315 -48.99 30.89 -44.47
#